data_3add8af8c8234ab07474336d5b15afe9
#
_entry.id   3add8af8c8234ab07474336d5b15afe9
#
_cell.length_a   1.000
_cell.length_b   1.000
_cell.length_c   1.000
_cell.angle_alpha   90.00
_cell.angle_beta   90.00
_cell.angle_gamma   90.00
#
_symmetry.space_group_name_H-M   'P 1'
#
loop_
_entity.id
_entity.type
_entity.pdbx_description
1 polymer ?
#
loop_
_entity_poly.entity_id
_entity_poly.type
_entity_poly.pdbx_seq_one_letter_code
_entity_poly.pdbx_strand_id
1 'polypeptide(L)'
;MEIKIGIARTTKYAMDYCGDSCDIAERPHGGVSAIIADGQGNGLAAHHTSSWVVNKAVSLITDGARDGAVARAVHDYLYAMKDKKVSCTLTVLSADLESETLVISRNSNCPVIVKTEEYETVYDDNVEPIGVHRHMKPLMYELPFEPGMIVVSYTDGIQAAGRKRGGPQADFEKIMAIIRDNTAEDVEFIAKSIIEYA
;
A
#
# COMPACT_ATOMS: atom_id res chain seq x y z
N MET A 1 -10.41 12.89 16.50
CA MET A 1 -9.42 12.90 15.39
C MET A 1 -10.16 12.57 14.11
N GLU A 2 -9.88 13.24 13.01
CA GLU A 2 -10.43 12.94 11.69
C GLU A 2 -9.34 12.24 10.85
N ILE A 3 -9.71 11.17 10.14
CA ILE A 3 -8.84 10.45 9.21
C ILE A 3 -9.35 10.70 7.81
N LYS A 4 -8.51 11.22 6.92
CA LYS A 4 -8.81 11.46 5.51
C LYS A 4 -8.01 10.51 4.65
N ILE A 5 -8.64 9.95 3.62
CA ILE A 5 -8.00 9.01 2.70
C ILE A 5 -8.17 9.51 1.27
N GLY A 6 -7.06 9.69 0.57
CA GLY A 6 -7.00 9.99 -0.85
C GLY A 6 -6.50 8.79 -1.63
N ILE A 7 -7.23 8.35 -2.64
CA ILE A 7 -6.84 7.25 -3.53
C ILE A 7 -6.84 7.76 -4.96
N ALA A 8 -5.74 7.52 -5.67
CA ALA A 8 -5.64 7.74 -7.10
C ALA A 8 -5.16 6.48 -7.80
N ARG A 9 -5.71 6.18 -8.97
CA ARG A 9 -5.43 4.98 -9.73
C ARG A 9 -5.43 5.28 -11.23
N THR A 10 -4.49 4.70 -11.93
CA THR A 10 -4.44 4.75 -13.39
C THR A 10 -4.11 3.38 -13.97
N THR A 11 -4.62 3.10 -15.18
CA THR A 11 -4.26 1.89 -15.92
C THR A 11 -3.06 2.16 -16.83
N LYS A 12 -2.22 1.16 -17.05
CA LYS A 12 -1.16 1.24 -18.05
C LYS A 12 -1.77 1.44 -19.43
N TYR A 13 -1.12 2.27 -20.27
CA TYR A 13 -1.55 2.48 -21.66
C TYR A 13 -1.75 1.16 -22.38
N ALA A 14 -2.88 1.04 -23.10
CA ALA A 14 -3.31 -0.15 -23.85
C ALA A 14 -3.59 -1.40 -23.00
N MET A 15 -3.91 -1.27 -21.72
CA MET A 15 -4.35 -2.36 -20.85
C MET A 15 -5.76 -2.10 -20.33
N ASP A 16 -6.63 -3.09 -20.41
CA ASP A 16 -8.00 -3.01 -19.90
C ASP A 16 -8.07 -3.17 -18.38
N TYR A 17 -7.07 -3.79 -17.78
CA TYR A 17 -7.02 -4.09 -16.34
C TYR A 17 -5.73 -3.59 -15.70
N CYS A 18 -5.86 -2.91 -14.56
CA CYS A 18 -4.74 -2.62 -13.68
C CYS A 18 -4.38 -3.86 -12.86
N GLY A 19 -3.10 -4.22 -12.79
CA GLY A 19 -2.61 -5.32 -11.95
C GLY A 19 -2.76 -5.06 -10.47
N ASP A 20 -2.84 -3.77 -10.10
CA ASP A 20 -2.93 -3.31 -8.73
C ASP A 20 -4.38 -3.23 -8.27
N SER A 21 -4.59 -3.46 -6.98
CA SER A 21 -5.87 -3.26 -6.31
C SER A 21 -5.66 -2.54 -4.99
N CYS A 22 -6.64 -1.72 -4.60
CA CYS A 22 -6.66 -1.08 -3.29
C CYS A 22 -8.09 -1.02 -2.77
N ASP A 23 -8.24 -1.03 -1.46
CA ASP A 23 -9.52 -0.88 -0.77
C ASP A 23 -9.29 -0.37 0.66
N ILE A 24 -10.37 -0.02 1.33
CA ILE A 24 -10.40 0.50 2.69
C ILE A 24 -11.26 -0.44 3.54
N ALA A 25 -10.79 -0.75 4.74
CA ALA A 25 -11.52 -1.54 5.73
C ALA A 25 -11.72 -0.73 7.01
N GLU A 26 -12.94 -0.67 7.50
CA GLU A 26 -13.24 -0.17 8.84
C GLU A 26 -12.81 -1.22 9.89
N ARG A 27 -12.27 -0.74 11.01
CA ARG A 27 -11.84 -1.60 12.12
C ARG A 27 -12.94 -1.68 13.19
N PRO A 28 -13.16 -2.85 13.81
CA PRO A 28 -14.27 -3.06 14.76
C PRO A 28 -14.20 -2.15 16.00
N HIS A 29 -13.00 -1.79 16.42
CA HIS A 29 -12.76 -0.95 17.61
C HIS A 29 -12.51 0.52 17.27
N GLY A 30 -12.84 0.90 16.05
CA GLY A 30 -12.62 2.24 15.52
C GLY A 30 -11.30 2.39 14.77
N GLY A 31 -11.34 3.27 13.77
CA GLY A 31 -10.22 3.48 12.85
C GLY A 31 -10.43 2.80 11.50
N VAL A 32 -9.40 2.87 10.67
CA VAL A 32 -9.49 2.46 9.28
C VAL A 32 -8.16 1.90 8.81
N SER A 33 -8.22 0.94 7.90
CA SER A 33 -7.04 0.39 7.23
C SER A 33 -7.15 0.60 5.72
N ALA A 34 -6.13 1.19 5.11
CA ALA A 34 -5.95 1.24 3.66
C ALA A 34 -5.08 0.07 3.22
N ILE A 35 -5.54 -0.69 2.25
CA ILE A 35 -4.88 -1.89 1.73
C ILE A 35 -4.51 -1.67 0.28
N ILE A 36 -3.26 -1.95 -0.07
CA ILE A 36 -2.74 -1.86 -1.44
C ILE A 36 -2.04 -3.17 -1.76
N ALA A 37 -2.33 -3.73 -2.93
CA ALA A 37 -1.69 -4.95 -3.43
C ALA A 37 -1.40 -4.85 -4.92
N ASP A 38 -0.25 -5.38 -5.35
CA ASP A 38 0.14 -5.52 -6.75
C ASP A 38 0.36 -6.99 -7.06
N GLY A 39 -0.43 -7.51 -8.00
CA GLY A 39 -0.38 -8.89 -8.43
C GLY A 39 0.74 -9.14 -9.44
N GLN A 40 1.48 -10.21 -9.26
CA GLN A 40 2.56 -10.60 -10.17
C GLN A 40 2.09 -10.66 -11.63
N GLY A 41 2.80 -9.98 -12.52
CA GLY A 41 2.56 -10.03 -13.96
C GLY A 41 1.75 -8.84 -14.47
N ASN A 42 0.88 -9.08 -15.44
CA ASN A 42 0.09 -8.02 -16.08
C ASN A 42 -1.32 -8.50 -16.40
N GLY A 43 -2.22 -7.52 -16.63
CA GLY A 43 -3.57 -7.76 -17.12
C GLY A 43 -4.46 -8.48 -16.12
N LEU A 44 -5.43 -9.24 -16.64
CA LEU A 44 -6.52 -9.84 -15.88
C LEU A 44 -6.03 -10.80 -14.77
N ALA A 45 -4.99 -11.59 -15.02
CA ALA A 45 -4.48 -12.55 -14.04
C ALA A 45 -3.85 -11.86 -12.82
N ALA A 46 -3.07 -10.80 -13.04
CA ALA A 46 -2.51 -9.96 -11.99
C ALA A 46 -3.61 -9.26 -11.20
N HIS A 47 -4.59 -8.67 -11.91
CA HIS A 47 -5.76 -8.04 -11.30
C HIS A 47 -6.56 -9.00 -10.41
N HIS A 48 -6.85 -10.21 -10.87
CA HIS A 48 -7.53 -11.20 -10.05
C HIS A 48 -6.74 -11.56 -8.78
N THR A 49 -5.42 -11.65 -8.87
CA THR A 49 -4.58 -11.96 -7.73
C THR A 49 -4.60 -10.82 -6.71
N SER A 50 -4.36 -9.59 -7.14
CA SER A 50 -4.35 -8.42 -6.26
C SER A 50 -5.73 -8.14 -5.64
N SER A 51 -6.80 -8.20 -6.44
CA SER A 51 -8.18 -8.02 -5.94
C SER A 51 -8.55 -9.07 -4.90
N TRP A 52 -8.13 -10.32 -5.14
CA TRP A 52 -8.39 -11.39 -4.19
C TRP A 52 -7.62 -11.18 -2.87
N VAL A 53 -6.35 -10.77 -2.95
CA VAL A 53 -5.50 -10.44 -1.79
C VAL A 53 -6.13 -9.31 -0.98
N VAL A 54 -6.53 -8.22 -1.64
CA VAL A 54 -7.18 -7.07 -0.99
C VAL A 54 -8.50 -7.49 -0.32
N ASN A 55 -9.39 -8.16 -1.02
CA ASN A 55 -10.68 -8.61 -0.46
C ASN A 55 -10.50 -9.52 0.76
N LYS A 56 -9.50 -10.41 0.74
CA LYS A 56 -9.20 -11.27 1.88
C LYS A 56 -8.65 -10.49 3.06
N ALA A 57 -7.79 -9.50 2.81
CA ALA A 57 -7.26 -8.61 3.85
C ALA A 57 -8.38 -7.77 4.47
N VAL A 58 -9.26 -7.17 3.65
CA VAL A 58 -10.44 -6.42 4.11
C VAL A 58 -11.30 -7.27 5.03
N SER A 59 -11.66 -8.48 4.60
CA SER A 59 -12.48 -9.40 5.43
C SER A 59 -11.84 -9.65 6.80
N LEU A 60 -10.55 -9.99 6.84
CA LEU A 60 -9.85 -10.27 8.08
C LEU A 60 -9.74 -9.05 9.00
N ILE A 61 -9.51 -7.87 8.44
CA ILE A 61 -9.43 -6.62 9.21
C ILE A 61 -10.80 -6.27 9.80
N THR A 62 -11.86 -6.36 9.01
CA THR A 62 -13.25 -6.13 9.45
C THR A 62 -13.66 -7.12 10.54
N ASP A 63 -13.16 -8.36 10.49
CA ASP A 63 -13.34 -9.36 11.54
C ASP A 63 -12.46 -9.11 12.79
N GLY A 64 -11.63 -8.08 12.81
CA GLY A 64 -10.80 -7.68 13.95
C GLY A 64 -9.44 -8.37 14.04
N ALA A 65 -8.97 -8.99 12.96
CA ALA A 65 -7.62 -9.56 12.95
C ALA A 65 -6.53 -8.47 13.02
N ARG A 66 -5.46 -8.73 13.78
CA ARG A 66 -4.30 -7.83 13.86
C ARG A 66 -3.51 -7.82 12.56
N ASP A 67 -2.95 -6.68 12.17
CA ASP A 67 -2.29 -6.46 10.88
C ASP A 67 -1.23 -7.52 10.53
N GLY A 68 -0.37 -7.89 11.47
CA GLY A 68 0.62 -8.94 11.25
C GLY A 68 0.01 -10.34 11.07
N ALA A 69 -1.17 -10.61 11.63
CA ALA A 69 -1.92 -11.84 11.39
C ALA A 69 -2.62 -11.81 10.02
N VAL A 70 -3.15 -10.65 9.63
CA VAL A 70 -3.73 -10.44 8.29
C VAL A 70 -2.72 -10.78 7.20
N ALA A 71 -1.53 -10.16 7.23
CA ALA A 71 -0.50 -10.40 6.22
C ALA A 71 -0.12 -11.89 6.12
N ARG A 72 0.05 -12.58 7.26
CA ARG A 72 0.35 -14.02 7.29
C ARG A 72 -0.79 -14.88 6.75
N ALA A 73 -2.03 -14.61 7.18
CA ALA A 73 -3.18 -15.39 6.74
C ALA A 73 -3.44 -15.24 5.24
N VAL A 74 -3.30 -14.02 4.70
CA VAL A 74 -3.42 -13.76 3.26
C VAL A 74 -2.28 -14.45 2.49
N HIS A 75 -1.05 -14.41 3.03
CA HIS A 75 0.08 -15.14 2.47
C HIS A 75 -0.19 -16.65 2.41
N ASP A 76 -0.55 -17.27 3.55
CA ASP A 76 -0.75 -18.72 3.65
C ASP A 76 -1.81 -19.20 2.67
N TYR A 77 -2.87 -18.42 2.54
CA TYR A 77 -3.94 -18.74 1.60
C TYR A 77 -3.49 -18.60 0.13
N LEU A 78 -2.82 -17.50 -0.25
CA LEU A 78 -2.31 -17.32 -1.61
C LEU A 78 -1.28 -18.41 -1.96
N TYR A 79 -0.39 -18.73 -1.02
CA TYR A 79 0.62 -19.76 -1.12
C TYR A 79 0.01 -21.14 -1.40
N ALA A 80 -1.08 -21.50 -0.69
CA ALA A 80 -1.79 -22.75 -0.88
C ALA A 80 -2.59 -22.76 -2.20
N MET A 81 -3.35 -21.70 -2.48
CA MET A 81 -4.24 -21.63 -3.64
C MET A 81 -3.52 -21.56 -4.97
N LYS A 82 -2.36 -20.95 -5.02
CA LYS A 82 -1.56 -20.76 -6.26
C LYS A 82 -0.36 -21.70 -6.32
N ASP A 83 -0.31 -22.72 -5.46
CA ASP A 83 0.75 -23.74 -5.46
C ASP A 83 2.15 -23.10 -5.50
N LYS A 84 2.35 -22.02 -4.72
CA LYS A 84 3.63 -21.29 -4.57
C LYS A 84 4.16 -20.64 -5.87
N LYS A 85 3.32 -20.46 -6.87
CA LYS A 85 3.75 -20.01 -8.22
C LYS A 85 3.47 -18.54 -8.49
N VAL A 86 2.70 -17.89 -7.62
CA VAL A 86 2.26 -16.51 -7.83
C VAL A 86 2.58 -15.69 -6.60
N SER A 87 3.28 -14.58 -6.80
CA SER A 87 3.52 -13.59 -5.77
C SER A 87 2.57 -12.41 -5.89
N CYS A 88 2.42 -11.70 -4.79
CA CYS A 88 1.71 -10.44 -4.73
C CYS A 88 2.39 -9.54 -3.70
N THR A 89 2.52 -8.25 -3.97
CA THR A 89 2.88 -7.32 -2.90
C THR A 89 1.65 -7.02 -2.05
N LEU A 90 1.88 -6.69 -0.79
CA LEU A 90 0.83 -6.27 0.12
C LEU A 90 1.36 -5.19 1.06
N THR A 91 0.69 -4.06 1.10
CA THR A 91 0.89 -3.01 2.10
C THR A 91 -0.44 -2.72 2.78
N VAL A 92 -0.44 -2.70 4.10
CA VAL A 92 -1.58 -2.32 4.93
C VAL A 92 -1.14 -1.17 5.82
N LEU A 93 -1.88 -0.07 5.74
CA LEU A 93 -1.71 1.13 6.56
C LEU A 93 -2.92 1.24 7.47
N SER A 94 -2.75 0.98 8.75
CA SER A 94 -3.85 0.94 9.71
C SER A 94 -3.76 2.08 10.70
N ALA A 95 -4.75 2.95 10.68
CA ALA A 95 -4.99 3.95 11.70
C ALA A 95 -5.93 3.34 12.75
N ASP A 96 -5.39 2.96 13.89
CA ASP A 96 -6.14 2.34 14.99
C ASP A 96 -6.46 3.39 16.05
N LEU A 97 -7.76 3.68 16.24
CA LEU A 97 -8.21 4.71 17.17
C LEU A 97 -8.28 4.22 18.62
N GLU A 98 -8.26 2.91 18.86
CA GLU A 98 -8.24 2.36 20.21
C GLU A 98 -6.84 2.49 20.84
N SER A 99 -5.80 2.15 20.07
CA SER A 99 -4.40 2.26 20.51
C SER A 99 -3.77 3.64 20.21
N GLU A 100 -4.45 4.50 19.46
CA GLU A 100 -3.93 5.76 18.96
C GLU A 100 -2.62 5.60 18.18
N THR A 101 -2.54 4.54 17.36
CA THR A 101 -1.33 4.21 16.59
C THR A 101 -1.59 4.05 15.10
N LEU A 102 -0.60 4.42 14.31
CA LEU A 102 -0.45 4.02 12.91
C LEU A 102 0.38 2.73 12.86
N VAL A 103 -0.20 1.67 12.30
CA VAL A 103 0.51 0.43 12.01
C VAL A 103 0.77 0.34 10.50
N ILE A 104 2.04 0.20 10.12
CA ILE A 104 2.48 -0.04 8.75
C ILE A 104 2.89 -1.51 8.65
N SER A 105 2.20 -2.30 7.83
CA SER A 105 2.53 -3.68 7.51
C SER A 105 2.93 -3.79 6.04
N ARG A 106 4.17 -4.15 5.76
CA ARG A 106 4.72 -4.19 4.39
C ARG A 106 5.21 -5.58 3.99
N ASN A 107 4.78 -5.98 2.80
CA ASN A 107 5.37 -7.01 1.94
C ASN A 107 5.54 -6.46 0.51
N SER A 108 6.09 -5.26 0.41
CA SER A 108 6.34 -4.52 -0.83
C SER A 108 7.68 -3.79 -0.74
N ASN A 109 8.43 -3.76 -1.83
CA ASN A 109 9.66 -2.96 -1.93
C ASN A 109 9.40 -1.51 -2.34
N CYS A 110 8.12 -1.13 -2.57
CA CYS A 110 7.74 0.27 -2.67
C CYS A 110 7.74 0.90 -1.28
N PRO A 111 8.18 2.16 -1.15
CA PRO A 111 8.28 2.81 0.14
C PRO A 111 6.91 3.14 0.72
N VAL A 112 6.87 3.28 2.04
CA VAL A 112 5.84 4.03 2.76
C VAL A 112 6.51 5.27 3.32
N ILE A 113 5.96 6.44 3.01
CA ILE A 113 6.47 7.74 3.41
C ILE A 113 5.56 8.27 4.50
N VAL A 114 6.13 8.66 5.62
CA VAL A 114 5.43 9.31 6.74
C VAL A 114 6.00 10.71 6.89
N LYS A 115 5.14 11.72 6.84
CA LYS A 115 5.46 13.12 7.11
C LYS A 115 4.66 13.59 8.31
N THR A 116 5.33 14.20 9.27
CA THR A 116 4.74 14.96 10.37
C THR A 116 5.18 16.43 10.28
N GLU A 117 4.83 17.25 11.26
CA GLU A 117 5.36 18.61 11.35
C GLU A 117 6.85 18.64 11.69
N GLU A 118 7.35 17.61 12.39
CA GLU A 118 8.72 17.59 12.91
C GLU A 118 9.69 16.78 12.06
N TYR A 119 9.23 15.73 11.37
CA TYR A 119 10.11 14.81 10.63
C TYR A 119 9.44 14.21 9.38
N GLU A 120 10.29 13.68 8.52
CA GLU A 120 9.92 12.82 7.41
C GLU A 120 10.68 11.50 7.52
N THR A 121 9.98 10.40 7.37
CA THR A 121 10.59 9.07 7.41
C THR A 121 10.13 8.25 6.21
N VAL A 122 11.08 7.56 5.59
CA VAL A 122 10.84 6.64 4.46
C VAL A 122 11.11 5.22 4.93
N TYR A 123 10.09 4.39 4.86
CA TYR A 123 10.17 2.96 5.17
C TYR A 123 10.31 2.19 3.87
N ASP A 124 11.54 1.86 3.47
CA ASP A 124 11.89 1.24 2.18
C ASP A 124 12.74 -0.03 2.31
N ASP A 125 12.89 -0.56 3.53
CA ASP A 125 13.61 -1.81 3.76
C ASP A 125 13.10 -2.93 2.85
N ASN A 126 14.02 -3.74 2.32
CA ASN A 126 13.69 -4.85 1.46
C ASN A 126 12.89 -5.93 2.20
N VAL A 127 11.83 -6.41 1.56
CA VAL A 127 10.97 -7.45 2.10
C VAL A 127 10.42 -8.34 0.98
N GLU A 128 10.26 -9.62 1.28
CA GLU A 128 9.69 -10.57 0.33
C GLU A 128 8.17 -10.36 0.14
N PRO A 129 7.68 -10.45 -1.11
CA PRO A 129 6.26 -10.44 -1.38
C PRO A 129 5.57 -11.69 -0.80
N ILE A 130 4.26 -11.63 -0.67
CA ILE A 130 3.45 -12.77 -0.23
C ILE A 130 3.26 -13.80 -1.36
N GLY A 131 2.97 -15.05 -1.01
CA GLY A 131 2.51 -16.11 -1.92
C GLY A 131 3.56 -17.12 -2.40
N VAL A 132 4.87 -16.87 -2.23
CA VAL A 132 5.92 -17.74 -2.78
C VAL A 132 6.80 -18.38 -1.71
N HIS A 133 7.26 -17.63 -0.74
CA HIS A 133 8.23 -18.09 0.25
C HIS A 133 7.56 -18.69 1.49
N ARG A 134 7.94 -19.92 1.89
CA ARG A 134 7.29 -20.65 2.99
C ARG A 134 7.24 -19.90 4.33
N HIS A 135 8.23 -19.08 4.62
CA HIS A 135 8.41 -18.40 5.91
C HIS A 135 8.39 -16.87 5.73
N MET A 136 7.37 -16.38 5.04
CA MET A 136 7.17 -14.94 4.88
C MET A 136 6.91 -14.27 6.23
N LYS A 137 7.52 -13.10 6.44
CA LYS A 137 7.23 -12.20 7.54
C LYS A 137 7.02 -10.79 6.98
N PRO A 138 5.93 -10.10 7.35
CA PRO A 138 5.79 -8.69 7.02
C PRO A 138 6.81 -7.87 7.81
N LEU A 139 7.27 -6.77 7.24
CA LEU A 139 7.88 -5.70 8.01
C LEU A 139 6.77 -4.90 8.68
N MET A 140 6.91 -4.71 9.98
CA MET A 140 5.91 -4.03 10.81
C MET A 140 6.54 -2.83 11.49
N TYR A 141 5.87 -1.68 11.37
CA TYR A 141 6.23 -0.47 12.10
C TYR A 141 4.98 0.05 12.80
N GLU A 142 5.15 0.53 14.01
CA GLU A 142 4.08 1.10 14.82
C GLU A 142 4.53 2.48 15.30
N LEU A 143 3.72 3.49 15.05
CA LEU A 143 4.01 4.89 15.30
C LEU A 143 2.85 5.51 16.05
N PRO A 144 3.07 6.43 17.00
CA PRO A 144 1.98 7.20 17.59
C PRO A 144 1.34 8.09 16.53
N PHE A 145 0.05 8.38 16.67
CA PHE A 145 -0.60 9.39 15.87
C PHE A 145 -0.11 10.79 16.23
N GLU A 146 0.10 11.59 15.19
CA GLU A 146 0.39 13.01 15.33
C GLU A 146 -0.59 13.83 14.49
N PRO A 147 -1.10 14.96 15.00
CA PRO A 147 -1.92 15.86 14.19
C PRO A 147 -1.18 16.30 12.93
N GLY A 148 -1.87 16.34 11.81
CA GLY A 148 -1.25 16.73 10.54
C GLY A 148 -0.36 15.66 9.88
N MET A 149 -0.25 14.46 10.47
CA MET A 149 0.50 13.34 9.88
C MET A 149 -0.06 12.98 8.50
N ILE A 150 0.82 12.83 7.52
CA ILE A 150 0.53 12.35 6.17
C ILE A 150 1.27 11.04 5.96
N VAL A 151 0.55 10.01 5.48
CA VAL A 151 1.13 8.71 5.14
C VAL A 151 0.85 8.41 3.68
N VAL A 152 1.89 8.17 2.90
CA VAL A 152 1.79 7.90 1.46
C VAL A 152 2.41 6.54 1.15
N SER A 153 1.69 5.74 0.36
CA SER A 153 2.18 4.50 -0.22
C SER A 153 1.73 4.39 -1.67
N TYR A 154 2.53 3.74 -2.49
CA TYR A 154 2.24 3.50 -3.90
C TYR A 154 2.82 2.17 -4.37
N THR A 155 2.42 1.71 -5.56
CA THR A 155 2.93 0.49 -6.20
C THR A 155 4.12 0.78 -7.12
N ASP A 156 4.77 -0.26 -7.62
CA ASP A 156 5.93 -0.15 -8.52
C ASP A 156 5.61 0.57 -9.84
N GLY A 157 4.33 0.68 -10.18
CA GLY A 157 3.85 1.43 -11.33
C GLY A 157 4.31 2.90 -11.30
N ILE A 158 4.35 3.51 -10.12
CA ILE A 158 4.88 4.87 -9.93
C ILE A 158 6.40 4.89 -10.09
N GLN A 159 7.12 3.99 -9.42
CA GLN A 159 8.59 3.94 -9.52
C GLN A 159 9.08 3.64 -10.94
N ALA A 160 8.36 2.77 -11.65
CA ALA A 160 8.73 2.35 -13.00
C ALA A 160 8.18 3.27 -14.12
N ALA A 161 7.46 4.31 -13.75
CA ALA A 161 6.90 5.27 -14.71
C ALA A 161 8.00 5.89 -15.58
N GLY A 162 7.72 6.09 -16.86
CA GLY A 162 8.69 6.58 -17.84
C GLY A 162 9.70 5.55 -18.38
N ARG A 163 10.05 4.52 -17.61
CA ARG A 163 11.10 3.52 -17.96
C ARG A 163 10.87 2.83 -19.30
N LYS A 164 9.63 2.42 -19.59
CA LYS A 164 9.28 1.72 -20.84
C LYS A 164 9.31 2.61 -22.08
N ARG A 165 9.28 3.93 -21.91
CA ARG A 165 9.34 4.91 -22.98
C ARG A 165 10.75 5.46 -23.22
N GLY A 166 11.78 4.89 -22.55
CA GLY A 166 13.15 5.38 -22.60
C GLY A 166 13.37 6.71 -21.87
N GLY A 167 12.37 7.14 -21.08
CA GLY A 167 12.46 8.30 -20.21
C GLY A 167 13.16 8.00 -18.88
N PRO A 168 13.50 9.02 -18.11
CA PRO A 168 13.99 8.85 -16.76
C PRO A 168 12.91 8.20 -15.89
N GLN A 169 13.33 7.41 -14.93
CA GLN A 169 12.46 6.88 -13.87
C GLN A 169 11.87 8.05 -13.06
N ALA A 170 10.69 7.84 -12.46
CA ALA A 170 10.11 8.85 -11.59
C ALA A 170 11.11 9.27 -10.51
N ASP A 171 11.30 10.58 -10.39
CA ASP A 171 12.23 11.19 -9.45
C ASP A 171 11.57 11.18 -8.05
N PHE A 172 12.18 10.44 -7.12
CA PHE A 172 11.70 10.33 -5.77
C PHE A 172 11.62 11.70 -5.06
N GLU A 173 12.58 12.60 -5.30
CA GLU A 173 12.57 13.93 -4.69
C GLU A 173 11.37 14.79 -5.15
N LYS A 174 10.87 14.59 -6.35
CA LYS A 174 9.65 15.27 -6.80
C LYS A 174 8.40 14.72 -6.11
N ILE A 175 8.34 13.42 -5.83
CA ILE A 175 7.27 12.84 -5.02
C ILE A 175 7.33 13.42 -3.61
N MET A 176 8.52 13.50 -3.01
CA MET A 176 8.73 14.12 -1.70
C MET A 176 8.32 15.60 -1.70
N ALA A 177 8.64 16.34 -2.76
CA ALA A 177 8.23 17.75 -2.88
C ALA A 177 6.70 17.89 -2.90
N ILE A 178 5.98 17.05 -3.64
CA ILE A 178 4.51 17.04 -3.64
C ILE A 178 3.96 16.82 -2.21
N ILE A 179 4.57 15.90 -1.46
CA ILE A 179 4.14 15.61 -0.08
C ILE A 179 4.47 16.78 0.86
N ARG A 180 5.64 17.41 0.71
CA ARG A 180 6.11 18.54 1.54
C ARG A 180 5.28 19.78 1.36
N ASP A 181 4.89 20.08 0.13
CA ASP A 181 4.15 21.30 -0.23
C ASP A 181 2.67 21.27 0.13
N ASN A 182 2.16 20.13 0.64
CA ASN A 182 0.76 19.93 0.95
C ASN A 182 0.55 19.53 2.41
N THR A 183 -0.72 19.63 2.85
CA THR A 183 -1.16 19.34 4.22
C THR A 183 -2.02 18.06 4.27
N ALA A 184 -2.35 17.58 5.46
CA ALA A 184 -3.26 16.45 5.67
C ALA A 184 -4.69 16.71 5.17
N GLU A 185 -5.03 17.96 4.83
CA GLU A 185 -6.30 18.30 4.20
C GLU A 185 -6.33 17.96 2.70
N ASP A 186 -5.15 17.86 2.07
CA ASP A 186 -4.98 17.78 0.62
C ASP A 186 -4.75 16.35 0.10
N VAL A 187 -5.14 15.32 0.86
CA VAL A 187 -4.79 13.91 0.56
C VAL A 187 -5.23 13.43 -0.82
N GLU A 188 -6.40 13.88 -1.31
CA GLU A 188 -6.84 13.54 -2.67
C GLU A 188 -5.99 14.24 -3.74
N PHE A 189 -5.61 15.49 -3.49
CA PHE A 189 -4.74 16.25 -4.39
C PHE A 189 -3.35 15.64 -4.44
N ILE A 190 -2.77 15.27 -3.28
CA ILE A 190 -1.47 14.57 -3.19
C ILE A 190 -1.49 13.30 -4.02
N ALA A 191 -2.51 12.44 -3.82
CA ALA A 191 -2.63 11.17 -4.54
C ALA A 191 -2.73 11.38 -6.07
N LYS A 192 -3.55 12.33 -6.53
CA LYS A 192 -3.70 12.69 -7.96
C LYS A 192 -2.40 13.26 -8.53
N SER A 193 -1.76 14.20 -7.82
CA SER A 193 -0.52 14.84 -8.28
C SER A 193 0.64 13.86 -8.45
N ILE A 194 0.74 12.85 -7.56
CA ILE A 194 1.77 11.80 -7.69
C ILE A 194 1.52 10.96 -8.96
N ILE A 195 0.28 10.61 -9.27
CA ILE A 195 -0.06 9.86 -10.49
C ILE A 195 0.14 10.69 -11.76
N GLU A 196 -0.25 11.95 -11.74
CA GLU A 196 -0.11 12.86 -12.90
C GLU A 196 1.36 13.16 -13.20
N TYR A 197 2.19 13.22 -12.15
CA TYR A 197 3.63 13.40 -12.27
C TYR A 197 4.32 12.15 -12.87
N ALA A 198 3.90 10.92 -12.51
CA ALA A 198 4.53 9.67 -12.91
C ALA A 198 4.17 9.26 -14.36
#